data_1bdaabe5e55a52415ce07e82e2a48658
#
_entry.id   1bdaabe5e55a52415ce07e82e2a48658
#
_cell.length_a   1.000
_cell.length_b   1.000
_cell.length_c   1.000
_cell.angle_alpha   90.00
_cell.angle_beta   90.00
_cell.angle_gamma   90.00
#
_symmetry.space_group_name_H-M   'P 1'
#
loop_
_entity.id
_entity.type
_entity.pdbx_description
1 polymer ?
#
loop_
_entity_poly.entity_id
_entity_poly.type
_entity_poly.pdbx_seq_one_letter_code
_entity_poly.pdbx_strand_id
1 'polypeptide(L)'
;MNKNIVRCLIVTLLANIGISCQKDKFDNQPLTETDPGIFAPKAFDIANIQDTYGKIQSYAFTGQWGPYNLHDPSIIKDGDWYYCFSTDVAYGQTLKPGIMVRRSKDLVDWEFRGWAYDGLPKQAVSYITGVNSSYRPNEGVWAPYILKVGTEYRLYYSVASSGFRVSAIGLLTSTSLDGPWTEKGLAIQSKTEGPGTNAIDPSVVVTPQGAHYLYYGSSWDGLFVVRLDPATGLPAQKGDLGKLVVRRGKTNGVYNGNLEAPEIIYNAEQKKYYLFVSYDWIDTKYNVRVFRADSPTGPFVDWNGERADLESDHADQIVLGPYAFKGHAGWQGTAHCAVFKNEKGDYFMATQGRPAVDRFYMVMHLRKMFWSDNGWPMVSPERYAAVAQDPIGKEELIGEYEQIIHGYVRVPGYAEEQTNPNINVAVDANPVLQANGTIFGDPANTWVFDPKTNSLELRWGGGAFIDKFKVSRERDWERKIKSTLVMTGYNGGGLGIWLKKVK
;
A
#
# COMPACT_ATOMS: atom_id res chain seq x y z
N MET A 1 -17.19 -46.24 -23.85
CA MET A 1 -18.34 -45.97 -22.99
C MET A 1 -17.94 -44.92 -22.00
N ASN A 2 -18.67 -43.84 -22.07
CA ASN A 2 -18.73 -42.63 -21.18
C ASN A 2 -17.49 -41.79 -20.98
N LYS A 3 -17.28 -40.93 -21.96
CA LYS A 3 -16.83 -39.55 -21.80
C LYS A 3 -18.06 -38.74 -21.38
N ASN A 4 -18.08 -38.19 -20.19
CA ASN A 4 -18.83 -36.97 -19.83
C ASN A 4 -18.67 -36.75 -18.30
N ILE A 5 -18.60 -35.51 -17.94
CA ILE A 5 -18.55 -34.94 -16.58
C ILE A 5 -17.14 -34.50 -16.14
N VAL A 6 -16.64 -33.44 -16.76
CA VAL A 6 -15.88 -32.38 -16.14
C VAL A 6 -16.24 -31.09 -16.90
N ARG A 7 -17.42 -30.60 -16.67
CA ARG A 7 -17.85 -29.24 -17.01
C ARG A 7 -18.84 -28.82 -15.94
N CYS A 8 -18.51 -27.80 -15.23
CA CYS A 8 -19.26 -27.05 -14.21
C CYS A 8 -18.56 -27.08 -12.88
N LEU A 9 -17.64 -26.14 -12.67
CA LEU A 9 -17.29 -25.62 -11.33
C LEU A 9 -16.36 -24.39 -11.37
N ILE A 10 -16.32 -23.63 -12.48
CA ILE A 10 -15.48 -22.41 -12.55
C ILE A 10 -16.30 -21.12 -12.71
N VAL A 11 -17.61 -21.15 -12.62
CA VAL A 11 -18.44 -19.98 -12.98
C VAL A 11 -19.08 -19.25 -11.78
N THR A 12 -18.89 -19.72 -10.53
CA THR A 12 -19.71 -19.17 -9.43
C THR A 12 -18.95 -18.44 -8.32
N LEU A 13 -17.66 -18.13 -8.47
CA LEU A 13 -16.90 -17.52 -7.37
C LEU A 13 -16.45 -16.06 -7.59
N LEU A 14 -16.79 -15.45 -8.71
CA LEU A 14 -16.47 -14.01 -8.95
C LEU A 14 -17.67 -13.06 -8.78
N ALA A 15 -18.83 -13.57 -8.42
CA ALA A 15 -20.03 -12.76 -8.27
C ALA A 15 -20.36 -12.32 -6.85
N ASN A 16 -19.54 -12.64 -5.84
CA ASN A 16 -19.79 -12.28 -4.45
C ASN A 16 -18.56 -11.72 -3.74
N ILE A 17 -17.89 -10.71 -4.33
CA ILE A 17 -17.25 -9.69 -3.52
C ILE A 17 -18.29 -8.57 -3.28
N GLY A 18 -19.48 -8.94 -3.00
CA GLY A 18 -20.39 -8.20 -2.17
C GLY A 18 -19.90 -8.43 -0.74
N ILE A 19 -19.43 -7.39 -0.08
CA ILE A 19 -19.32 -7.36 1.37
C ILE A 19 -20.59 -7.96 1.91
N SER A 20 -20.54 -9.18 2.45
CA SER A 20 -21.62 -9.78 3.19
C SER A 20 -21.82 -8.95 4.46
N CYS A 21 -22.55 -7.85 4.33
CA CYS A 21 -23.16 -7.20 5.47
C CYS A 21 -24.16 -8.19 6.05
N GLN A 22 -23.85 -8.82 7.17
CA GLN A 22 -24.88 -9.31 8.04
C GLN A 22 -25.84 -8.14 8.28
N LYS A 23 -27.08 -8.29 7.82
CA LYS A 23 -28.18 -7.39 8.13
C LYS A 23 -28.56 -7.57 9.59
N ASP A 24 -27.80 -6.97 10.49
CA ASP A 24 -28.36 -6.60 11.77
C ASP A 24 -29.31 -5.45 11.49
N LYS A 25 -30.55 -5.61 11.92
CA LYS A 25 -31.63 -4.61 11.81
C LYS A 25 -31.22 -3.39 12.62
N PHE A 26 -30.55 -2.43 11.98
CA PHE A 26 -30.37 -1.11 12.56
C PHE A 26 -31.61 -0.28 12.33
N ASP A 27 -32.12 0.27 13.42
CA ASP A 27 -33.29 1.17 13.46
C ASP A 27 -32.91 2.44 12.66
N ASN A 28 -33.45 2.55 11.44
CA ASN A 28 -33.30 3.69 10.54
C ASN A 28 -34.11 4.90 11.02
N GLN A 29 -33.82 5.42 12.21
CA GLN A 29 -34.29 6.76 12.55
C GLN A 29 -33.34 7.78 11.93
N PRO A 30 -33.83 8.71 11.09
CA PRO A 30 -33.00 9.81 10.62
C PRO A 30 -32.55 10.62 11.84
N LEU A 31 -31.23 10.73 12.03
CA LEU A 31 -30.68 11.64 13.03
C LEU A 31 -31.12 13.06 12.64
N THR A 32 -31.91 13.69 13.48
CA THR A 32 -32.33 15.08 13.29
C THR A 32 -31.14 16.01 13.57
N GLU A 33 -30.98 17.06 12.78
CA GLU A 33 -29.93 18.09 12.85
C GLU A 33 -29.79 18.84 14.20
N THR A 34 -30.46 18.38 15.25
CA THR A 34 -30.65 19.12 16.49
C THR A 34 -29.72 18.70 17.63
N ASP A 35 -28.76 17.78 17.41
CA ASP A 35 -27.80 17.44 18.46
C ASP A 35 -26.40 18.01 18.14
N PRO A 36 -26.05 19.24 18.59
CA PRO A 36 -24.80 19.91 18.24
C PRO A 36 -23.55 19.22 18.81
N GLY A 37 -23.68 18.20 19.65
CA GLY A 37 -22.57 17.42 20.20
C GLY A 37 -22.06 16.32 19.27
N ILE A 38 -22.87 15.89 18.29
CA ILE A 38 -22.54 14.76 17.41
C ILE A 38 -21.73 15.20 16.18
N PHE A 39 -21.90 16.43 15.73
CA PHE A 39 -21.34 16.95 14.46
C PHE A 39 -20.09 17.80 14.62
N ALA A 40 -19.67 18.13 15.83
CA ALA A 40 -18.41 18.84 16.01
C ALA A 40 -17.24 17.91 15.67
N PRO A 41 -16.33 18.31 14.74
CA PRO A 41 -15.13 17.55 14.47
C PRO A 41 -14.36 17.39 15.80
N LYS A 42 -14.25 16.17 16.30
CA LYS A 42 -13.31 15.90 17.36
C LYS A 42 -11.93 15.86 16.73
N ALA A 43 -11.01 16.67 17.22
CA ALA A 43 -9.61 16.56 16.82
C ALA A 43 -9.16 15.10 16.98
N PHE A 44 -8.45 14.58 15.97
CA PHE A 44 -7.88 13.25 16.02
C PHE A 44 -6.90 13.16 17.19
N ASP A 45 -7.16 12.24 18.10
CA ASP A 45 -6.29 12.01 19.26
C ASP A 45 -5.49 10.72 19.06
N ILE A 46 -4.23 10.87 18.66
CA ILE A 46 -3.29 9.77 18.46
C ILE A 46 -3.15 8.88 19.71
N ALA A 47 -3.35 9.41 20.91
CA ALA A 47 -3.26 8.64 22.15
C ALA A 47 -4.43 7.64 22.31
N ASN A 48 -5.55 7.92 21.67
CA ASN A 48 -6.80 7.17 21.77
C ASN A 48 -7.23 6.48 20.47
N ILE A 49 -6.32 6.38 19.48
CA ILE A 49 -6.63 5.65 18.27
C ILE A 49 -6.99 4.19 18.58
N GLN A 50 -8.06 3.71 17.96
CA GLN A 50 -8.53 2.34 18.08
C GLN A 50 -8.23 1.59 16.77
N ASP A 51 -7.97 0.29 16.86
CA ASP A 51 -7.81 -0.55 15.66
C ASP A 51 -9.15 -0.74 14.96
N THR A 52 -10.25 -0.71 15.72
CA THR A 52 -11.61 -0.80 15.21
C THR A 52 -12.35 0.51 15.45
N TYR A 53 -13.20 0.90 14.50
CA TYR A 53 -13.94 2.18 14.54
C TYR A 53 -15.44 2.03 14.33
N GLY A 54 -16.00 0.85 14.64
CA GLY A 54 -17.43 0.56 14.45
C GLY A 54 -18.38 1.53 15.13
N LYS A 55 -17.93 2.27 16.15
CA LYS A 55 -18.77 3.29 16.82
C LYS A 55 -18.92 4.58 15.99
N ILE A 56 -18.00 4.85 15.04
CA ILE A 56 -17.98 6.06 14.21
C ILE A 56 -18.05 5.73 12.72
N GLN A 57 -18.48 4.53 12.36
CA GLN A 57 -18.55 4.07 10.97
C GLN A 57 -19.56 4.83 10.12
N SER A 58 -20.63 5.35 10.71
CA SER A 58 -21.68 6.08 10.00
C SER A 58 -21.15 7.36 9.36
N TYR A 59 -21.72 7.72 8.22
CA TYR A 59 -21.43 8.97 7.52
C TYR A 59 -21.68 10.23 8.37
N ALA A 60 -22.51 10.15 9.41
CA ALA A 60 -22.67 11.21 10.38
C ALA A 60 -21.39 11.55 11.16
N PHE A 61 -20.41 10.61 11.20
CA PHE A 61 -19.17 10.76 11.93
C PHE A 61 -17.95 10.98 11.04
N THR A 62 -18.11 11.36 9.76
CA THR A 62 -16.99 11.58 8.82
C THR A 62 -15.95 12.56 9.35
N GLY A 63 -16.34 13.55 10.15
CA GLY A 63 -15.41 14.45 10.84
C GLY A 63 -14.48 13.78 11.86
N GLN A 64 -14.78 12.53 12.25
CA GLN A 64 -13.96 11.73 13.17
C GLN A 64 -13.21 10.59 12.45
N TRP A 65 -13.41 10.41 11.15
CA TRP A 65 -12.78 9.30 10.43
C TRP A 65 -11.26 9.39 10.42
N GLY A 66 -10.69 10.58 10.25
CA GLY A 66 -9.23 10.71 10.24
C GLY A 66 -8.57 9.67 9.34
N PRO A 67 -7.78 8.73 9.91
CA PRO A 67 -7.12 7.66 9.17
C PRO A 67 -8.03 6.45 8.84
N TYR A 68 -9.26 6.41 9.33
CA TYR A 68 -10.17 5.27 9.16
C TYR A 68 -10.86 5.26 7.79
N ASN A 69 -11.39 4.10 7.39
CA ASN A 69 -11.98 3.90 6.06
C ASN A 69 -11.04 4.33 4.94
N LEU A 70 -9.80 3.87 4.98
CA LEU A 70 -8.82 4.17 3.94
C LEU A 70 -8.36 2.89 3.23
N HIS A 71 -8.42 2.92 1.90
CA HIS A 71 -7.95 1.86 1.02
C HIS A 71 -7.29 2.47 -0.21
N ASP A 72 -6.18 1.88 -0.70
CA ASP A 72 -5.46 2.30 -1.90
C ASP A 72 -5.14 3.81 -1.91
N PRO A 73 -4.28 4.28 -1.01
CA PRO A 73 -3.98 5.70 -0.92
C PRO A 73 -3.13 6.18 -2.10
N SER A 74 -3.37 7.43 -2.52
CA SER A 74 -2.46 8.21 -3.34
C SER A 74 -2.28 9.58 -2.73
N ILE A 75 -1.04 10.01 -2.49
CA ILE A 75 -0.74 11.22 -1.71
C ILE A 75 0.02 12.24 -2.54
N ILE A 76 -0.42 13.50 -2.45
CA ILE A 76 0.26 14.65 -3.03
C ILE A 76 0.38 15.77 -2.00
N LYS A 77 1.54 16.47 -2.01
CA LYS A 77 1.72 17.72 -1.25
C LYS A 77 1.42 18.92 -2.15
N ASP A 78 0.61 19.85 -1.64
CA ASP A 78 0.37 21.14 -2.26
C ASP A 78 0.25 22.25 -1.19
N GLY A 79 1.09 23.28 -1.31
CA GLY A 79 1.23 24.29 -0.26
C GLY A 79 1.58 23.65 1.10
N ASP A 80 0.82 24.00 2.13
CA ASP A 80 1.01 23.49 3.51
C ASP A 80 0.32 22.15 3.76
N TRP A 81 -0.39 21.58 2.78
CA TRP A 81 -1.21 20.41 2.96
C TRP A 81 -0.71 19.20 2.18
N TYR A 82 -0.86 18.05 2.79
CA TYR A 82 -0.84 16.75 2.11
C TYR A 82 -2.28 16.33 1.87
N TYR A 83 -2.61 16.00 0.64
CA TYR A 83 -3.91 15.44 0.25
C TYR A 83 -3.74 13.96 -0.03
N CYS A 84 -4.67 13.16 0.50
CA CYS A 84 -4.76 11.72 0.24
C CYS A 84 -6.08 11.43 -0.47
N PHE A 85 -5.99 10.89 -1.67
CA PHE A 85 -7.10 10.33 -2.42
C PHE A 85 -7.09 8.82 -2.23
N SER A 86 -8.26 8.21 -2.09
CA SER A 86 -8.35 6.78 -1.80
C SER A 86 -9.61 6.16 -2.39
N THR A 87 -9.60 4.84 -2.53
CA THR A 87 -10.74 4.03 -2.92
C THR A 87 -11.96 4.32 -2.04
N ASP A 88 -13.14 4.31 -2.65
CA ASP A 88 -14.40 4.41 -1.93
C ASP A 88 -14.64 3.15 -1.11
N VAL A 89 -14.59 3.29 0.20
CA VAL A 89 -14.86 2.22 1.17
C VAL A 89 -15.72 2.75 2.30
N ALA A 90 -16.53 1.88 2.89
CA ALA A 90 -17.36 2.24 4.04
C ALA A 90 -17.65 1.00 4.88
N TYR A 91 -17.01 0.87 6.03
CA TYR A 91 -17.27 -0.24 6.94
C TYR A 91 -18.73 -0.18 7.42
N GLY A 92 -19.48 -1.27 7.16
CA GLY A 92 -20.87 -1.40 7.64
C GLY A 92 -21.88 -0.39 7.08
N GLN A 93 -21.55 0.32 5.98
CA GLN A 93 -22.43 1.27 5.32
C GLN A 93 -22.56 0.95 3.83
N THR A 94 -23.60 1.46 3.18
CA THR A 94 -23.68 1.48 1.71
C THR A 94 -22.62 2.44 1.17
N LEU A 95 -21.88 2.02 0.15
CA LEU A 95 -20.86 2.85 -0.48
C LEU A 95 -21.45 4.14 -1.07
N LYS A 96 -20.71 5.24 -0.92
CA LYS A 96 -20.93 6.47 -1.64
C LYS A 96 -19.79 6.65 -2.63
N PRO A 97 -20.02 6.53 -3.95
CA PRO A 97 -18.97 6.67 -4.94
C PRO A 97 -18.50 8.11 -5.12
N GLY A 98 -17.23 8.28 -5.51
CA GLY A 98 -16.70 9.59 -5.88
C GLY A 98 -15.24 9.87 -5.52
N ILE A 99 -14.47 8.88 -5.06
CA ILE A 99 -13.07 9.00 -4.61
C ILE A 99 -12.96 9.79 -3.31
N MET A 100 -12.69 9.11 -2.22
CA MET A 100 -12.56 9.73 -0.89
C MET A 100 -11.33 10.61 -0.80
N VAL A 101 -11.47 11.77 -0.14
CA VAL A 101 -10.39 12.75 0.04
C VAL A 101 -10.15 13.04 1.50
N ARG A 102 -8.89 13.07 1.89
CA ARG A 102 -8.39 13.53 3.19
C ARG A 102 -7.27 14.52 3.01
N ARG A 103 -7.00 15.31 4.04
CA ARG A 103 -5.81 16.16 4.06
C ARG A 103 -5.21 16.23 5.46
N SER A 104 -3.90 16.55 5.51
CA SER A 104 -3.13 16.72 6.74
C SER A 104 -2.05 17.78 6.56
N LYS A 105 -1.66 18.47 7.62
CA LYS A 105 -0.48 19.35 7.63
C LYS A 105 0.77 18.65 8.13
N ASP A 106 0.61 17.63 8.94
CA ASP A 106 1.69 17.00 9.72
C ASP A 106 1.85 15.49 9.44
N LEU A 107 1.01 14.93 8.55
CA LEU A 107 0.95 13.50 8.22
C LEU A 107 0.48 12.60 9.38
N VAL A 108 0.00 13.17 10.47
CA VAL A 108 -0.51 12.47 11.65
C VAL A 108 -1.99 12.70 11.83
N ASP A 109 -2.38 13.99 11.88
CA ASP A 109 -3.77 14.39 12.00
C ASP A 109 -4.40 14.58 10.61
N TRP A 110 -5.33 13.69 10.26
CA TRP A 110 -5.97 13.66 8.95
C TRP A 110 -7.43 14.11 9.06
N GLU A 111 -7.80 15.06 8.22
CA GLU A 111 -9.13 15.62 8.07
C GLU A 111 -9.82 15.01 6.86
N PHE A 112 -10.96 14.34 7.06
CA PHE A 112 -11.79 13.87 5.94
C PHE A 112 -12.49 15.04 5.27
N ARG A 113 -12.38 15.13 3.93
CA ARG A 113 -12.88 16.26 3.13
C ARG A 113 -14.11 15.92 2.28
N GLY A 114 -14.51 14.66 2.25
CA GLY A 114 -15.60 14.19 1.38
C GLY A 114 -15.09 13.44 0.17
N TRP A 115 -15.73 13.66 -0.97
CA TRP A 115 -15.45 12.98 -2.24
C TRP A 115 -15.02 13.99 -3.30
N ALA A 116 -14.05 13.61 -4.13
CA ALA A 116 -13.52 14.45 -5.20
C ALA A 116 -14.55 14.65 -6.32
N TYR A 117 -15.32 13.62 -6.63
CA TYR A 117 -16.29 13.59 -7.72
C TYR A 117 -17.67 13.16 -7.19
N ASP A 118 -18.74 13.53 -7.87
CA ASP A 118 -20.11 13.17 -7.47
C ASP A 118 -20.58 11.94 -8.26
N GLY A 119 -20.53 10.78 -7.61
CA GLY A 119 -20.93 9.51 -8.17
C GLY A 119 -19.85 8.80 -8.98
N LEU A 120 -20.26 7.82 -9.79
CA LEU A 120 -19.37 7.10 -10.70
C LEU A 120 -19.09 7.94 -11.96
N PRO A 121 -17.82 8.00 -12.43
CA PRO A 121 -17.48 8.70 -13.65
C PRO A 121 -18.21 8.13 -14.87
N LYS A 122 -18.89 9.02 -15.61
CA LYS A 122 -19.85 8.63 -16.66
C LYS A 122 -19.20 7.93 -17.85
N GLN A 123 -17.96 8.31 -18.21
CA GLN A 123 -17.27 7.69 -19.33
C GLN A 123 -16.91 6.22 -19.03
N ALA A 124 -16.49 5.90 -17.82
CA ALA A 124 -16.22 4.51 -17.42
C ALA A 124 -17.50 3.68 -17.37
N VAL A 125 -18.59 4.23 -16.81
CA VAL A 125 -19.92 3.58 -16.82
C VAL A 125 -20.38 3.31 -18.26
N SER A 126 -20.28 4.29 -19.15
CA SER A 126 -20.66 4.15 -20.55
C SER A 126 -19.84 3.11 -21.29
N TYR A 127 -18.53 3.03 -21.00
CA TYR A 127 -17.68 1.98 -21.56
C TYR A 127 -18.13 0.59 -21.13
N ILE A 128 -18.28 0.36 -19.83
CA ILE A 128 -18.63 -0.94 -19.26
C ILE A 128 -19.97 -1.44 -19.80
N THR A 129 -21.01 -0.59 -19.77
CA THR A 129 -22.32 -0.94 -20.28
C THR A 129 -22.38 -1.06 -21.82
N GLY A 130 -21.45 -0.38 -22.50
CA GLY A 130 -21.26 -0.49 -23.94
C GLY A 130 -20.60 -1.80 -24.38
N VAL A 131 -19.76 -2.40 -23.53
CA VAL A 131 -19.20 -3.76 -23.77
C VAL A 131 -20.31 -4.80 -23.70
N ASN A 132 -21.13 -4.73 -22.66
CA ASN A 132 -22.32 -5.55 -22.52
C ASN A 132 -23.33 -4.86 -21.59
N SER A 133 -24.55 -4.66 -22.04
CA SER A 133 -25.61 -3.95 -21.28
C SER A 133 -26.01 -4.66 -19.97
N SER A 134 -25.67 -5.93 -19.80
CA SER A 134 -25.88 -6.67 -18.56
C SER A 134 -24.77 -6.44 -17.52
N TYR A 135 -23.62 -5.90 -17.90
CA TYR A 135 -22.55 -5.64 -16.97
C TYR A 135 -22.85 -4.43 -16.10
N ARG A 136 -22.56 -4.55 -14.82
CA ARG A 136 -22.78 -3.51 -13.83
C ARG A 136 -21.43 -2.99 -13.37
N PRO A 137 -21.17 -1.66 -13.42
CA PRO A 137 -20.05 -1.06 -12.73
C PRO A 137 -20.11 -1.39 -11.24
N ASN A 138 -18.96 -1.55 -10.60
CA ASN A 138 -18.88 -1.66 -9.15
C ASN A 138 -19.41 -0.37 -8.49
N GLU A 139 -19.89 -0.51 -7.26
CA GLU A 139 -20.55 0.59 -6.55
C GLU A 139 -19.63 1.76 -6.18
N GLY A 140 -18.30 1.56 -6.15
CA GLY A 140 -17.29 2.57 -5.80
C GLY A 140 -16.27 2.79 -6.90
N VAL A 141 -15.58 3.92 -6.81
CA VAL A 141 -14.39 4.24 -7.60
C VAL A 141 -13.17 3.74 -6.85
N TRP A 142 -12.27 3.05 -7.55
CA TRP A 142 -11.14 2.36 -6.96
C TRP A 142 -9.80 2.99 -7.32
N ALA A 143 -8.79 2.75 -6.47
CA ALA A 143 -7.38 3.00 -6.65
C ALA A 143 -7.08 4.27 -7.46
N PRO A 144 -7.26 5.45 -6.86
CA PRO A 144 -6.93 6.71 -7.51
C PRO A 144 -5.41 6.92 -7.52
N TYR A 145 -4.93 7.68 -8.53
CA TYR A 145 -3.58 8.21 -8.54
C TYR A 145 -3.58 9.69 -8.88
N ILE A 146 -2.98 10.51 -8.01
CA ILE A 146 -2.95 11.97 -8.13
C ILE A 146 -1.55 12.47 -8.48
N LEU A 147 -1.45 13.38 -9.45
CA LEU A 147 -0.23 14.11 -9.74
C LEU A 147 -0.53 15.54 -10.21
N LYS A 148 0.47 16.42 -10.13
CA LYS A 148 0.42 17.79 -10.64
C LYS A 148 1.30 17.93 -11.86
N VAL A 149 0.77 18.50 -12.94
CA VAL A 149 1.52 18.81 -14.16
C VAL A 149 1.30 20.28 -14.49
N GLY A 150 2.33 21.10 -14.28
CA GLY A 150 2.18 22.55 -14.38
C GLY A 150 1.16 23.07 -13.36
N THR A 151 0.07 23.66 -13.84
CA THR A 151 -1.04 24.15 -13.01
C THR A 151 -2.22 23.19 -12.93
N GLU A 152 -2.17 22.07 -13.66
CA GLU A 152 -3.24 21.07 -13.72
C GLU A 152 -2.98 19.92 -12.73
N TYR A 153 -3.98 19.55 -11.93
CA TYR A 153 -4.02 18.30 -11.20
C TYR A 153 -4.68 17.24 -12.06
N ARG A 154 -4.08 16.06 -12.10
CA ARG A 154 -4.53 14.89 -12.84
C ARG A 154 -4.82 13.77 -11.85
N LEU A 155 -6.09 13.37 -11.78
CA LEU A 155 -6.55 12.30 -10.90
C LEU A 155 -7.01 11.13 -11.77
N TYR A 156 -6.14 10.12 -11.88
CA TYR A 156 -6.50 8.85 -12.52
C TYR A 156 -7.36 8.06 -11.54
N TYR A 157 -8.29 7.29 -12.06
CA TYR A 157 -9.22 6.48 -11.27
C TYR A 157 -9.51 5.16 -11.96
N SER A 158 -10.01 4.18 -11.22
CA SER A 158 -10.39 2.87 -11.73
C SER A 158 -11.87 2.59 -11.48
N VAL A 159 -12.56 2.05 -12.49
CA VAL A 159 -13.90 1.49 -12.34
C VAL A 159 -13.89 0.07 -12.88
N ALA A 160 -14.07 -0.92 -12.02
CA ALA A 160 -14.24 -2.31 -12.38
C ALA A 160 -15.72 -2.65 -12.58
N SER A 161 -16.02 -3.88 -12.99
CA SER A 161 -17.40 -4.30 -13.24
C SER A 161 -17.65 -5.77 -12.92
N SER A 162 -18.91 -6.19 -13.00
CA SER A 162 -19.32 -7.60 -12.94
C SER A 162 -18.87 -8.43 -14.15
N GLY A 163 -18.38 -7.79 -15.21
CA GLY A 163 -17.84 -8.47 -16.39
C GLY A 163 -16.41 -8.94 -16.16
N PHE A 164 -16.10 -10.17 -16.57
CA PHE A 164 -14.76 -10.73 -16.42
C PHE A 164 -13.70 -9.87 -17.11
N ARG A 165 -12.80 -9.27 -16.34
CA ARG A 165 -11.76 -8.32 -16.79
C ARG A 165 -12.29 -7.07 -17.51
N VAL A 166 -13.54 -6.69 -17.33
CA VAL A 166 -14.08 -5.47 -17.94
C VAL A 166 -13.97 -4.33 -16.94
N SER A 167 -12.99 -3.47 -17.17
CA SER A 167 -12.64 -2.34 -16.28
C SER A 167 -12.12 -1.18 -17.11
N ALA A 168 -12.09 0.02 -16.52
CA ALA A 168 -11.54 1.20 -17.15
C ALA A 168 -10.75 2.07 -16.15
N ILE A 169 -9.59 2.55 -16.59
CA ILE A 169 -8.88 3.66 -15.96
C ILE A 169 -9.26 4.94 -16.72
N GLY A 170 -9.79 5.91 -16.01
CA GLY A 170 -10.10 7.22 -16.53
C GLY A 170 -9.25 8.31 -15.90
N LEU A 171 -9.39 9.52 -16.43
CA LEU A 171 -8.68 10.71 -15.99
C LEU A 171 -9.68 11.83 -15.68
N LEU A 172 -9.62 12.35 -14.45
CA LEU A 172 -10.21 13.61 -14.04
C LEU A 172 -9.13 14.69 -13.99
N THR A 173 -9.49 15.92 -14.33
CA THR A 173 -8.58 17.08 -14.22
C THR A 173 -9.22 18.22 -13.45
N SER A 174 -8.41 19.00 -12.75
CA SER A 174 -8.80 20.21 -12.05
C SER A 174 -7.61 21.16 -11.91
N THR A 175 -7.88 22.44 -11.62
CA THR A 175 -6.87 23.42 -11.21
C THR A 175 -6.75 23.54 -9.69
N SER A 176 -7.55 22.80 -8.94
CA SER A 176 -7.56 22.76 -7.47
C SER A 176 -7.76 21.32 -6.98
N LEU A 177 -7.10 20.95 -5.88
CA LEU A 177 -7.30 19.64 -5.23
C LEU A 177 -8.68 19.48 -4.58
N ASP A 178 -9.34 20.58 -4.26
CA ASP A 178 -10.73 20.60 -3.79
C ASP A 178 -11.76 20.61 -4.95
N GLY A 179 -11.30 20.52 -6.21
CA GLY A 179 -12.14 20.52 -7.40
C GLY A 179 -12.55 21.92 -7.87
N PRO A 180 -13.55 22.06 -8.75
CA PRO A 180 -14.30 20.95 -9.35
C PRO A 180 -13.45 20.08 -10.28
N TRP A 181 -13.77 18.79 -10.34
CA TRP A 181 -13.10 17.82 -11.20
C TRP A 181 -13.91 17.54 -12.47
N THR A 182 -13.24 17.44 -13.60
CA THR A 182 -13.86 17.22 -14.92
C THR A 182 -13.28 15.99 -15.59
N GLU A 183 -14.14 15.13 -16.15
CA GLU A 183 -13.71 13.97 -16.93
C GLU A 183 -12.98 14.39 -18.21
N LYS A 184 -11.75 13.93 -18.37
CA LYS A 184 -10.91 14.21 -19.56
C LYS A 184 -11.01 13.11 -20.60
N GLY A 185 -11.08 11.84 -20.18
CA GLY A 185 -11.09 10.69 -21.06
C GLY A 185 -10.79 9.39 -20.33
N LEU A 186 -10.88 8.27 -21.05
CA LEU A 186 -10.41 6.98 -20.59
C LEU A 186 -8.97 6.73 -21.05
N ALA A 187 -8.08 6.44 -20.11
CA ALA A 187 -6.70 6.14 -20.39
C ALA A 187 -6.54 4.68 -20.84
N ILE A 188 -7.04 3.73 -20.05
CA ILE A 188 -6.92 2.29 -20.34
C ILE A 188 -8.30 1.65 -20.23
N GLN A 189 -8.54 0.66 -21.07
CA GLN A 189 -9.77 -0.11 -21.09
C GLN A 189 -9.43 -1.58 -21.28
N SER A 190 -9.91 -2.44 -20.41
CA SER A 190 -9.76 -3.88 -20.52
C SER A 190 -11.09 -4.57 -20.76
N LYS A 191 -11.04 -5.69 -21.47
CA LYS A 191 -12.20 -6.53 -21.79
C LYS A 191 -11.84 -8.00 -21.68
N THR A 192 -12.85 -8.86 -21.67
CA THR A 192 -12.69 -10.31 -21.54
C THR A 192 -11.71 -10.91 -22.55
N GLU A 193 -11.73 -10.38 -23.76
CA GLU A 193 -10.86 -10.79 -24.86
C GLU A 193 -9.66 -9.83 -24.98
N GLY A 194 -8.51 -10.36 -25.37
CA GLY A 194 -7.28 -9.57 -25.55
C GLY A 194 -6.27 -9.74 -24.42
N PRO A 195 -5.23 -8.90 -24.36
CA PRO A 195 -4.18 -8.96 -23.35
C PRO A 195 -4.73 -8.97 -21.94
N GLY A 196 -4.20 -9.85 -21.12
CA GLY A 196 -4.88 -10.34 -19.95
C GLY A 196 -4.52 -9.65 -18.65
N THR A 197 -4.84 -8.35 -18.47
CA THR A 197 -4.86 -7.73 -17.13
C THR A 197 -6.13 -6.89 -16.97
N ASN A 198 -6.52 -6.59 -15.73
CA ASN A 198 -7.55 -5.59 -15.46
C ASN A 198 -7.00 -4.17 -15.69
N ALA A 199 -7.79 -3.28 -16.28
CA ALA A 199 -7.50 -1.86 -16.35
C ALA A 199 -7.88 -1.18 -15.02
N ILE A 200 -7.10 -1.43 -13.98
CA ILE A 200 -7.21 -0.81 -12.65
C ILE A 200 -5.82 -0.49 -12.12
N ASP A 201 -5.76 0.19 -10.97
CA ASP A 201 -4.56 0.50 -10.20
C ASP A 201 -3.54 1.33 -11.00
N PRO A 202 -3.89 2.54 -11.43
CA PRO A 202 -2.95 3.42 -12.12
C PRO A 202 -1.89 3.98 -11.18
N SER A 203 -0.64 4.11 -11.66
CA SER A 203 0.42 4.91 -11.08
C SER A 203 1.24 5.57 -12.18
N VAL A 204 1.69 6.82 -11.99
CA VAL A 204 2.34 7.60 -13.05
C VAL A 204 3.69 8.13 -12.60
N VAL A 205 4.71 7.94 -13.42
CA VAL A 205 6.00 8.61 -13.24
C VAL A 205 6.24 9.64 -14.34
N VAL A 206 6.75 10.79 -13.91
CA VAL A 206 7.34 11.78 -14.81
C VAL A 206 8.85 11.62 -14.75
N THR A 207 9.45 11.32 -15.89
CA THR A 207 10.91 11.14 -15.95
C THR A 207 11.63 12.48 -15.83
N PRO A 208 12.93 12.50 -15.47
CA PRO A 208 13.73 13.73 -15.47
C PRO A 208 13.75 14.47 -16.81
N GLN A 209 13.46 13.78 -17.92
CA GLN A 209 13.38 14.36 -19.27
C GLN A 209 11.96 14.80 -19.65
N GLY A 210 11.00 14.73 -18.72
CA GLY A 210 9.62 15.16 -18.92
C GLY A 210 8.72 14.17 -19.66
N ALA A 211 9.15 12.93 -19.87
CA ALA A 211 8.30 11.89 -20.42
C ALA A 211 7.40 11.29 -19.30
N HIS A 212 6.14 11.03 -19.62
CA HIS A 212 5.16 10.49 -18.70
C HIS A 212 4.89 9.02 -19.02
N TYR A 213 4.83 8.16 -17.98
CA TYR A 213 4.51 6.75 -18.11
C TYR A 213 3.49 6.35 -17.04
N LEU A 214 2.42 5.68 -17.48
CA LEU A 214 1.39 5.12 -16.61
C LEU A 214 1.61 3.61 -16.50
N TYR A 215 1.67 3.14 -15.25
CA TYR A 215 1.70 1.73 -14.89
C TYR A 215 0.31 1.33 -14.40
N TYR A 216 -0.09 0.10 -14.69
CA TYR A 216 -1.41 -0.37 -14.31
C TYR A 216 -1.51 -1.89 -14.36
N GLY A 217 -2.56 -2.43 -13.78
CA GLY A 217 -2.93 -3.81 -13.91
C GLY A 217 -3.17 -4.50 -12.57
N SER A 218 -3.97 -5.55 -12.63
CA SER A 218 -4.23 -6.44 -11.51
C SER A 218 -4.40 -7.85 -12.04
N SER A 219 -3.68 -8.77 -11.41
CA SER A 219 -3.74 -10.21 -11.68
C SER A 219 -3.42 -10.60 -13.13
N TRP A 220 -3.85 -11.78 -13.56
CA TRP A 220 -3.77 -12.34 -14.92
C TRP A 220 -2.34 -12.29 -15.49
N ASP A 221 -2.12 -11.58 -16.60
CA ASP A 221 -0.81 -11.52 -17.24
C ASP A 221 0.21 -10.63 -16.51
N GLY A 222 -0.21 -9.85 -15.53
CA GLY A 222 0.67 -9.01 -14.74
C GLY A 222 0.44 -7.52 -14.92
N LEU A 223 1.51 -6.71 -14.70
CA LEU A 223 1.48 -5.26 -14.75
C LEU A 223 2.13 -4.73 -16.03
N PHE A 224 1.55 -3.65 -16.55
CA PHE A 224 1.94 -3.05 -17.83
C PHE A 224 2.32 -1.59 -17.66
N VAL A 225 3.13 -1.07 -18.58
CA VAL A 225 3.49 0.35 -18.68
C VAL A 225 3.13 0.90 -20.03
N VAL A 226 2.48 2.06 -20.05
CA VAL A 226 2.07 2.81 -21.26
C VAL A 226 2.70 4.19 -21.25
N ARG A 227 3.16 4.65 -22.41
CA ARG A 227 3.61 6.04 -22.56
C ARG A 227 2.39 6.96 -22.67
N LEU A 228 2.39 8.03 -21.88
CA LEU A 228 1.37 9.08 -21.96
C LEU A 228 1.86 10.26 -22.81
N ASP A 229 0.92 10.95 -23.44
CA ASP A 229 1.12 12.30 -23.95
C ASP A 229 1.13 13.29 -22.77
N PRO A 230 2.24 13.99 -22.52
CA PRO A 230 2.35 14.93 -21.39
C PRO A 230 1.31 16.07 -21.44
N ALA A 231 0.84 16.45 -22.64
CA ALA A 231 -0.13 17.53 -22.79
C ALA A 231 -1.54 17.11 -22.35
N THR A 232 -1.92 15.86 -22.61
CA THR A 232 -3.28 15.39 -22.35
C THR A 232 -3.41 14.50 -21.13
N GLY A 233 -2.34 13.82 -20.73
CA GLY A 233 -2.36 12.79 -19.69
C GLY A 233 -2.99 11.46 -20.14
N LEU A 234 -3.34 11.32 -21.40
CA LEU A 234 -3.87 10.10 -22.00
C LEU A 234 -2.76 9.33 -22.74
N PRO A 235 -2.94 8.04 -23.11
CA PRO A 235 -1.95 7.32 -23.88
C PRO A 235 -1.53 8.07 -25.17
N ALA A 236 -0.23 8.14 -25.41
CA ALA A 236 0.33 8.82 -26.57
C ALA A 236 -0.16 8.18 -27.89
N GLN A 237 -0.46 6.90 -27.87
CA GLN A 237 -1.10 6.18 -28.95
C GLN A 237 -2.43 5.61 -28.47
N LYS A 238 -3.52 5.96 -29.12
CA LYS A 238 -4.86 5.49 -28.77
C LYS A 238 -4.95 3.96 -28.86
N GLY A 239 -5.45 3.34 -27.78
CA GLY A 239 -5.61 1.89 -27.69
C GLY A 239 -4.32 1.13 -27.39
N ASP A 240 -3.21 1.83 -27.10
CA ASP A 240 -1.99 1.22 -26.61
C ASP A 240 -2.24 0.66 -25.19
N LEU A 241 -2.04 -0.66 -25.04
CA LEU A 241 -2.13 -1.36 -23.77
C LEU A 241 -0.75 -1.52 -23.09
N GLY A 242 0.31 -1.08 -23.77
CA GLY A 242 1.65 -1.00 -23.25
C GLY A 242 2.45 -2.29 -23.24
N LYS A 243 3.55 -2.23 -22.51
CA LYS A 243 4.53 -3.31 -22.34
C LYS A 243 4.39 -3.93 -20.96
N LEU A 244 4.43 -5.26 -20.89
CA LEU A 244 4.52 -6.02 -19.64
C LEU A 244 5.84 -5.67 -18.91
N VAL A 245 5.74 -5.40 -17.61
CA VAL A 245 6.90 -5.05 -16.76
C VAL A 245 7.06 -5.93 -15.53
N VAL A 246 5.97 -6.53 -15.02
CA VAL A 246 6.01 -7.48 -13.90
C VAL A 246 5.00 -8.59 -14.13
N ARG A 247 5.39 -9.84 -13.87
CA ARG A 247 4.47 -10.98 -13.73
C ARG A 247 4.93 -11.91 -12.63
N ARG A 248 4.01 -12.77 -12.17
CA ARG A 248 4.34 -13.85 -11.23
C ARG A 248 4.46 -15.18 -11.94
N GLY A 249 5.11 -16.13 -11.27
CA GLY A 249 5.23 -17.50 -11.71
C GLY A 249 4.22 -18.44 -11.09
N LYS A 250 4.59 -19.72 -11.00
CA LYS A 250 3.81 -20.80 -10.42
C LYS A 250 4.50 -21.39 -9.21
N THR A 251 3.71 -21.75 -8.21
CA THR A 251 4.16 -22.55 -7.07
C THR A 251 3.52 -23.92 -7.16
N ASN A 252 4.32 -24.99 -7.16
CA ASN A 252 3.85 -26.37 -7.33
C ASN A 252 2.95 -26.56 -8.56
N GLY A 253 3.24 -25.86 -9.66
CA GLY A 253 2.45 -25.92 -10.89
C GLY A 253 1.16 -25.09 -10.91
N VAL A 254 0.78 -24.46 -9.79
CA VAL A 254 -0.38 -23.58 -9.67
C VAL A 254 0.06 -22.12 -9.86
N TYR A 255 -0.66 -21.40 -10.71
CA TYR A 255 -0.36 -20.01 -11.03
C TYR A 255 -0.61 -19.08 -9.83
N ASN A 256 0.36 -18.22 -9.54
CA ASN A 256 0.25 -17.21 -8.47
C ASN A 256 -0.40 -15.95 -9.05
N GLY A 257 -1.73 -15.89 -8.99
CA GLY A 257 -2.47 -14.86 -9.71
C GLY A 257 -2.53 -13.49 -9.04
N ASN A 258 -2.31 -13.40 -7.72
CA ASN A 258 -2.48 -12.13 -7.00
C ASN A 258 -1.21 -11.27 -7.09
N LEU A 259 -1.26 -10.30 -8.00
CA LEU A 259 -0.25 -9.28 -8.27
C LEU A 259 -1.00 -8.04 -8.76
N GLU A 260 -0.84 -6.89 -8.09
CA GLU A 260 -1.53 -5.65 -8.45
C GLU A 260 -0.84 -4.42 -7.86
N ALA A 261 -1.51 -3.26 -7.95
CA ALA A 261 -1.13 -2.03 -7.27
C ALA A 261 0.31 -1.58 -7.57
N PRO A 262 0.67 -1.31 -8.82
CA PRO A 262 1.96 -0.72 -9.11
C PRO A 262 2.06 0.69 -8.54
N GLU A 263 3.14 0.97 -7.82
CA GLU A 263 3.53 2.32 -7.43
C GLU A 263 4.93 2.60 -7.94
N ILE A 264 5.08 3.61 -8.78
CA ILE A 264 6.35 3.90 -9.46
C ILE A 264 6.93 5.23 -9.01
N ILE A 265 8.19 5.23 -8.60
CA ILE A 265 8.93 6.45 -8.31
C ILE A 265 10.27 6.47 -9.07
N TYR A 266 10.78 7.67 -9.32
CA TYR A 266 12.18 7.88 -9.69
C TYR A 266 12.95 8.41 -8.48
N ASN A 267 13.97 7.68 -8.05
CA ASN A 267 14.89 8.14 -7.03
C ASN A 267 16.08 8.81 -7.69
N ALA A 268 16.18 10.14 -7.57
CA ALA A 268 17.23 10.93 -8.24
C ALA A 268 18.63 10.68 -7.64
N GLU A 269 18.73 10.33 -6.36
CA GLU A 269 20.00 10.04 -5.68
C GLU A 269 20.60 8.72 -6.18
N GLN A 270 19.74 7.69 -6.31
CA GLN A 270 20.11 6.37 -6.82
C GLN A 270 20.11 6.31 -8.36
N LYS A 271 19.52 7.32 -9.02
CA LYS A 271 19.30 7.38 -10.48
C LYS A 271 18.58 6.15 -11.02
N LYS A 272 17.58 5.65 -10.28
CA LYS A 272 16.83 4.44 -10.60
C LYS A 272 15.33 4.66 -10.43
N TYR A 273 14.59 3.91 -11.22
CA TYR A 273 13.14 3.74 -11.06
C TYR A 273 12.90 2.58 -10.10
N TYR A 274 11.99 2.78 -9.15
CA TYR A 274 11.55 1.76 -8.21
C TYR A 274 10.07 1.52 -8.42
N LEU A 275 9.74 0.28 -8.74
CA LEU A 275 8.37 -0.18 -8.94
C LEU A 275 7.98 -1.05 -7.76
N PHE A 276 7.16 -0.49 -6.88
CA PHE A 276 6.52 -1.23 -5.79
C PHE A 276 5.29 -1.92 -6.34
N VAL A 277 5.01 -3.11 -5.86
CA VAL A 277 3.86 -3.91 -6.27
C VAL A 277 3.29 -4.63 -5.05
N SER A 278 2.05 -5.03 -5.12
CA SER A 278 1.39 -5.77 -4.06
C SER A 278 1.17 -7.22 -4.47
N TYR A 279 1.56 -8.13 -3.59
CA TYR A 279 1.40 -9.57 -3.76
C TYR A 279 0.36 -10.11 -2.79
N ASP A 280 -0.29 -11.20 -3.21
CA ASP A 280 -1.16 -12.06 -2.44
C ASP A 280 -2.54 -11.45 -2.09
N TRP A 281 -3.28 -12.10 -1.20
CA TRP A 281 -4.68 -11.78 -0.96
C TRP A 281 -4.85 -10.52 -0.12
N ILE A 282 -5.67 -9.60 -0.64
CA ILE A 282 -5.86 -8.23 -0.14
C ILE A 282 -6.27 -8.14 1.35
N ASP A 283 -7.04 -9.10 1.86
CA ASP A 283 -7.54 -9.05 3.24
C ASP A 283 -6.51 -9.48 4.27
N THR A 284 -5.60 -10.39 3.92
CA THR A 284 -4.79 -11.12 4.89
C THR A 284 -3.30 -11.11 4.59
N LYS A 285 -2.89 -11.56 3.39
CA LYS A 285 -1.48 -11.79 3.04
C LYS A 285 -0.84 -10.65 2.25
N TYR A 286 -1.61 -9.63 1.93
CA TYR A 286 -1.20 -8.51 1.10
C TYR A 286 0.10 -7.89 1.60
N ASN A 287 1.10 -7.86 0.73
CA ASN A 287 2.44 -7.41 1.07
C ASN A 287 3.06 -6.62 -0.08
N VAL A 288 3.94 -5.68 0.28
CA VAL A 288 4.64 -4.81 -0.67
C VAL A 288 5.97 -5.45 -1.07
N ARG A 289 6.17 -5.61 -2.38
CA ARG A 289 7.44 -5.97 -3.02
C ARG A 289 7.99 -4.79 -3.79
N VAL A 290 9.26 -4.86 -4.18
CA VAL A 290 9.89 -3.80 -4.96
C VAL A 290 10.86 -4.36 -5.99
N PHE A 291 10.81 -3.78 -7.18
CA PHE A 291 11.75 -4.00 -8.27
C PHE A 291 12.40 -2.68 -8.66
N ARG A 292 13.57 -2.71 -9.28
CA ARG A 292 14.25 -1.49 -9.74
C ARG A 292 14.78 -1.61 -11.15
N ALA A 293 14.90 -0.48 -11.84
CA ALA A 293 15.41 -0.39 -13.22
C ALA A 293 16.14 0.92 -13.47
N ASP A 294 16.97 0.94 -14.52
CA ASP A 294 17.59 2.16 -15.03
C ASP A 294 16.69 2.94 -16.01
N SER A 295 15.64 2.29 -16.51
CA SER A 295 14.68 2.86 -17.47
C SER A 295 13.25 2.76 -16.94
N PRO A 296 12.36 3.74 -17.24
CA PRO A 296 10.96 3.66 -16.84
C PRO A 296 10.20 2.50 -17.49
N THR A 297 10.72 1.89 -18.54
CA THR A 297 10.11 0.72 -19.19
C THR A 297 10.83 -0.59 -18.86
N GLY A 298 11.69 -0.58 -17.82
CA GLY A 298 12.48 -1.74 -17.40
C GLY A 298 13.68 -2.04 -18.33
N PRO A 299 14.27 -3.26 -18.25
CA PRO A 299 13.78 -4.34 -17.39
C PRO A 299 13.93 -4.01 -15.91
N PHE A 300 12.88 -4.27 -15.14
CA PHE A 300 12.92 -4.22 -13.70
C PHE A 300 13.53 -5.51 -13.15
N VAL A 301 14.31 -5.41 -12.08
CA VAL A 301 14.93 -6.57 -11.43
C VAL A 301 14.65 -6.57 -9.93
N ASP A 302 14.58 -7.76 -9.35
CA ASP A 302 14.46 -7.97 -7.91
C ASP A 302 15.82 -7.88 -7.19
N TRP A 303 15.83 -8.22 -5.89
CA TRP A 303 17.06 -8.24 -5.07
C TRP A 303 18.15 -9.14 -5.64
N ASN A 304 17.81 -10.28 -6.23
CA ASN A 304 18.74 -11.24 -6.79
C ASN A 304 19.17 -10.89 -8.23
N GLY A 305 18.61 -9.83 -8.82
CA GLY A 305 18.87 -9.42 -10.19
C GLY A 305 18.01 -10.16 -11.22
N GLU A 306 16.99 -10.91 -10.79
CA GLU A 306 16.06 -11.57 -11.71
C GLU A 306 15.09 -10.57 -12.31
N ARG A 307 14.78 -10.74 -13.60
CA ARG A 307 13.88 -9.87 -14.33
C ARG A 307 12.43 -10.09 -13.90
N ALA A 308 11.76 -9.01 -13.54
CA ALA A 308 10.38 -9.02 -13.06
C ALA A 308 9.35 -9.39 -14.14
N ASP A 309 9.65 -9.20 -15.43
CA ASP A 309 8.76 -9.52 -16.56
C ASP A 309 8.85 -11.00 -16.99
N LEU A 310 9.71 -11.79 -16.36
CA LEU A 310 9.78 -13.24 -16.55
C LEU A 310 8.87 -13.97 -15.57
N GLU A 311 8.37 -15.14 -15.97
CA GLU A 311 7.57 -16.00 -15.10
C GLU A 311 8.49 -16.64 -14.04
N SER A 312 8.54 -16.03 -12.86
CA SER A 312 9.38 -16.42 -11.73
C SER A 312 8.65 -16.13 -10.42
N ASP A 313 9.06 -16.80 -9.36
CA ASP A 313 8.60 -16.51 -8.00
C ASP A 313 9.37 -15.35 -7.33
N HIS A 314 10.34 -14.78 -8.01
CA HIS A 314 11.16 -13.65 -7.57
C HIS A 314 11.73 -13.76 -6.15
N ALA A 315 12.56 -12.79 -5.74
CA ALA A 315 13.13 -12.76 -4.40
C ALA A 315 12.07 -12.58 -3.32
N ASP A 316 12.27 -13.23 -2.19
CA ASP A 316 11.36 -13.17 -1.04
C ASP A 316 11.48 -11.84 -0.25
N GLN A 317 12.09 -10.81 -0.85
CA GLN A 317 12.24 -9.49 -0.24
C GLN A 317 10.88 -8.83 -0.03
N ILE A 318 10.48 -8.70 1.22
CA ILE A 318 9.28 -7.95 1.63
C ILE A 318 9.72 -6.58 2.14
N VAL A 319 9.15 -5.51 1.57
CA VAL A 319 9.29 -4.14 2.10
C VAL A 319 8.36 -3.92 3.28
N LEU A 320 7.12 -4.41 3.15
CA LEU A 320 6.10 -4.38 4.18
C LEU A 320 5.17 -5.58 3.99
N GLY A 321 4.89 -6.29 5.04
CA GLY A 321 3.93 -7.41 5.05
C GLY A 321 3.15 -7.48 6.35
N PRO A 322 2.23 -8.43 6.50
CA PRO A 322 1.51 -8.66 7.73
C PRO A 322 2.45 -8.92 8.90
N TYR A 323 2.18 -8.32 10.06
CA TYR A 323 3.06 -8.41 11.23
C TYR A 323 2.30 -8.31 12.56
N ALA A 324 2.89 -8.83 13.63
CA ALA A 324 2.40 -8.65 14.99
C ALA A 324 3.58 -8.53 15.99
N PHE A 325 3.63 -7.42 16.71
CA PHE A 325 4.46 -7.27 17.90
C PHE A 325 3.81 -7.94 19.12
N LYS A 326 4.59 -8.29 20.12
CA LYS A 326 4.08 -8.93 21.34
C LYS A 326 3.01 -8.10 22.03
N GLY A 327 1.94 -8.76 22.45
CA GLY A 327 0.82 -8.12 23.14
C GLY A 327 -0.20 -7.44 22.23
N HIS A 328 -0.06 -7.57 20.91
CA HIS A 328 -1.01 -7.05 19.92
C HIS A 328 -1.44 -8.15 18.95
N ALA A 329 -2.69 -8.09 18.51
CA ALA A 329 -3.22 -9.10 17.56
C ALA A 329 -2.54 -9.01 16.18
N GLY A 330 -1.97 -7.87 15.84
CA GLY A 330 -1.26 -7.64 14.60
C GLY A 330 -2.06 -6.94 13.51
N TRP A 331 -1.37 -6.71 12.40
CA TRP A 331 -1.86 -6.06 11.21
C TRP A 331 -1.65 -6.94 9.99
N GLN A 332 -2.63 -6.97 9.11
CA GLN A 332 -2.67 -7.74 7.87
C GLN A 332 -3.17 -6.84 6.72
N GLY A 333 -3.17 -7.34 5.49
CA GLY A 333 -3.64 -6.56 4.35
C GLY A 333 -2.84 -5.27 4.12
N THR A 334 -1.54 -5.25 4.45
CA THR A 334 -0.69 -4.06 4.55
C THR A 334 0.04 -3.77 3.24
N ALA A 335 -0.68 -3.52 2.14
CA ALA A 335 -0.08 -3.18 0.86
C ALA A 335 -0.90 -2.12 0.11
N HIS A 336 -0.80 -2.09 -1.21
CA HIS A 336 -1.24 -1.00 -2.09
C HIS A 336 -0.70 0.33 -1.58
N CYS A 337 0.58 0.56 -1.84
CA CYS A 337 1.29 1.69 -1.26
C CYS A 337 1.27 2.93 -2.14
N ALA A 338 1.34 4.10 -1.50
CA ALA A 338 1.79 5.34 -2.11
C ALA A 338 3.15 5.71 -1.52
N VAL A 339 4.11 6.10 -2.36
CA VAL A 339 5.43 6.53 -1.94
C VAL A 339 5.65 7.98 -2.32
N PHE A 340 5.98 8.83 -1.34
CA PHE A 340 6.14 10.26 -1.57
C PHE A 340 7.24 10.85 -0.67
N LYS A 341 7.63 12.10 -0.95
CA LYS A 341 8.55 12.87 -0.11
C LYS A 341 7.81 14.00 0.62
N ASN A 342 8.27 14.27 1.85
CA ASN A 342 7.90 15.50 2.51
C ASN A 342 8.76 16.69 1.99
N GLU A 343 8.52 17.89 2.54
CA GLU A 343 9.27 19.10 2.17
C GLU A 343 10.76 19.07 2.54
N LYS A 344 11.14 18.20 3.50
CA LYS A 344 12.54 18.00 3.93
C LYS A 344 13.27 16.97 3.06
N GLY A 345 12.55 16.34 2.13
CA GLY A 345 13.09 15.29 1.28
C GLY A 345 13.03 13.89 1.89
N ASP A 346 12.45 13.73 3.08
CA ASP A 346 12.26 12.41 3.69
C ASP A 346 11.21 11.62 2.94
N TYR A 347 11.47 10.34 2.72
CA TYR A 347 10.54 9.44 2.08
C TYR A 347 9.53 8.85 3.07
N PHE A 348 8.33 8.68 2.60
CA PHE A 348 7.22 8.03 3.31
C PHE A 348 6.54 7.01 2.41
N MET A 349 6.00 5.98 3.06
CA MET A 349 5.09 5.01 2.45
C MET A 349 3.78 5.02 3.20
N ALA A 350 2.68 5.24 2.49
CA ALA A 350 1.32 5.06 2.99
C ALA A 350 0.72 3.79 2.43
N THR A 351 -0.01 3.03 3.26
CA THR A 351 -0.78 1.85 2.89
C THR A 351 -2.09 1.84 3.66
N GLN A 352 -3.03 0.96 3.33
CA GLN A 352 -3.98 0.51 4.32
C GLN A 352 -3.33 -0.51 5.24
N GLY A 353 -3.90 -0.67 6.43
CA GLY A 353 -3.67 -1.79 7.33
C GLY A 353 -5.00 -2.30 7.86
N ARG A 354 -5.14 -3.61 7.98
CA ARG A 354 -6.33 -4.28 8.51
C ARG A 354 -5.98 -4.93 9.83
N PRO A 355 -6.68 -4.62 10.94
CA PRO A 355 -6.39 -5.25 12.22
C PRO A 355 -6.70 -6.75 12.15
N ALA A 356 -5.85 -7.58 12.76
CA ALA A 356 -6.06 -9.03 12.75
C ALA A 356 -7.31 -9.46 13.54
N VAL A 357 -7.83 -8.60 14.41
CA VAL A 357 -9.10 -8.83 15.13
C VAL A 357 -10.33 -8.73 14.22
N ASP A 358 -10.26 -7.92 13.15
CA ASP A 358 -11.30 -7.83 12.14
C ASP A 358 -10.72 -7.23 10.84
N ARG A 359 -10.56 -8.07 9.82
CA ARG A 359 -9.96 -7.70 8.53
C ARG A 359 -10.78 -6.72 7.69
N PHE A 360 -12.00 -6.41 8.08
CA PHE A 360 -12.86 -5.47 7.34
C PHE A 360 -12.67 -4.01 7.77
N TYR A 361 -12.01 -3.75 8.89
CA TYR A 361 -11.55 -2.41 9.21
C TYR A 361 -10.34 -2.05 8.37
N MET A 362 -10.30 -0.83 7.86
CA MET A 362 -9.24 -0.33 7.00
C MET A 362 -8.72 0.98 7.59
N VAL A 363 -7.45 0.99 7.98
CA VAL A 363 -6.81 2.13 8.65
C VAL A 363 -5.59 2.56 7.86
N MET A 364 -5.40 3.85 7.68
CA MET A 364 -4.18 4.39 7.08
C MET A 364 -2.96 4.03 7.92
N HIS A 365 -1.98 3.41 7.30
CA HIS A 365 -0.66 3.20 7.86
C HIS A 365 0.35 4.05 7.09
N LEU A 366 0.83 5.10 7.72
CA LEU A 366 1.92 5.92 7.19
C LEU A 366 3.21 5.57 7.92
N ARG A 367 4.31 5.35 7.19
CA ARG A 367 5.61 4.97 7.74
C ARG A 367 6.72 5.79 7.12
N LYS A 368 7.76 6.13 7.89
CA LYS A 368 9.02 6.60 7.30
C LYS A 368 9.63 5.51 6.45
N MET A 369 10.25 5.91 5.35
CA MET A 369 10.98 5.03 4.48
C MET A 369 12.45 5.43 4.44
N PHE A 370 13.31 4.43 4.48
CA PHE A 370 14.77 4.57 4.45
C PHE A 370 15.35 3.84 3.25
N TRP A 371 16.59 4.11 2.94
CA TRP A 371 17.34 3.42 1.91
C TRP A 371 18.52 2.68 2.54
N SER A 372 18.69 1.42 2.18
CA SER A 372 19.85 0.63 2.55
C SER A 372 21.09 1.11 1.78
N ASP A 373 22.27 0.70 2.22
CA ASP A 373 23.55 1.10 1.57
C ASP A 373 23.64 0.67 0.11
N ASN A 374 22.97 -0.41 -0.27
CA ASN A 374 22.90 -0.90 -1.65
C ASN A 374 21.64 -0.41 -2.43
N GLY A 375 20.96 0.60 -1.87
CA GLY A 375 19.87 1.33 -2.54
C GLY A 375 18.53 0.62 -2.57
N TRP A 376 18.24 -0.30 -1.65
CA TRP A 376 16.90 -0.88 -1.51
C TRP A 376 16.07 -0.16 -0.43
N PRO A 377 14.78 0.04 -0.65
CA PRO A 377 13.93 0.74 0.31
C PRO A 377 13.56 -0.15 1.50
N MET A 378 13.45 0.47 2.66
CA MET A 378 13.03 -0.12 3.92
C MET A 378 12.02 0.80 4.59
N VAL A 379 11.06 0.28 5.35
CA VAL A 379 10.08 1.09 6.07
C VAL A 379 10.23 0.91 7.58
N SER A 380 9.89 1.96 8.32
CA SER A 380 9.87 1.92 9.79
C SER A 380 8.97 0.79 10.29
N PRO A 381 9.35 0.08 11.37
CA PRO A 381 8.47 -0.87 12.04
C PRO A 381 7.15 -0.27 12.54
N GLU A 382 7.17 1.02 12.86
CA GLU A 382 6.05 1.73 13.47
C GLU A 382 5.40 2.73 12.53
N ARG A 383 4.11 2.96 12.74
CA ARG A 383 3.37 4.02 12.06
C ARG A 383 3.92 5.39 12.49
N TYR A 384 4.02 6.30 11.55
CA TYR A 384 4.52 7.65 11.79
C TYR A 384 3.64 8.42 12.78
N ALA A 385 4.27 9.07 13.74
CA ALA A 385 3.62 9.84 14.81
C ALA A 385 4.32 11.18 15.08
N ALA A 386 5.07 11.69 14.10
CA ALA A 386 5.84 12.94 14.19
C ALA A 386 6.78 13.01 15.39
N VAL A 387 7.31 11.87 15.84
CA VAL A 387 8.27 11.83 16.95
C VAL A 387 9.54 12.58 16.57
N ALA A 388 10.01 13.45 17.47
CA ALA A 388 11.25 14.19 17.28
C ALA A 388 12.44 13.23 17.07
N GLN A 389 13.26 13.53 16.08
CA GLN A 389 14.45 12.74 15.72
C GLN A 389 15.70 13.35 16.36
N ASP A 390 15.72 13.46 17.69
CA ASP A 390 16.90 13.90 18.42
C ASP A 390 18.07 12.96 18.16
N PRO A 391 19.32 13.44 18.22
CA PRO A 391 20.50 12.60 18.05
C PRO A 391 20.46 11.35 18.93
N ILE A 392 20.88 10.23 18.38
CA ILE A 392 20.90 8.94 19.10
C ILE A 392 22.30 8.68 19.63
N GLY A 393 22.41 8.56 20.96
CA GLY A 393 23.65 8.14 21.63
C GLY A 393 23.82 6.62 21.60
N LYS A 394 25.08 6.16 21.58
CA LYS A 394 25.38 4.72 21.60
C LYS A 394 24.79 4.04 22.84
N GLU A 395 24.78 4.72 23.98
CA GLU A 395 24.28 4.22 25.26
C GLU A 395 22.77 3.97 25.23
N GLU A 396 22.05 4.73 24.42
CA GLU A 396 20.59 4.53 24.27
C GLU A 396 20.24 3.23 23.55
N LEU A 397 21.17 2.66 22.77
CA LEU A 397 20.99 1.40 22.08
C LEU A 397 21.16 0.18 22.98
N ILE A 398 21.74 0.34 24.17
CA ILE A 398 21.88 -0.76 25.11
C ILE A 398 20.50 -1.20 25.60
N GLY A 399 20.21 -2.49 25.55
CA GLY A 399 18.92 -3.07 25.98
C GLY A 399 18.43 -4.21 25.14
N GLU A 400 17.21 -4.62 25.41
CA GLU A 400 16.51 -5.73 24.76
C GLU A 400 15.62 -5.19 23.62
N TYR A 401 15.58 -5.93 22.52
CA TYR A 401 14.80 -5.59 21.32
C TYR A 401 13.88 -6.74 20.94
N GLU A 402 12.60 -6.43 20.79
CA GLU A 402 11.65 -7.30 20.12
C GLU A 402 11.95 -7.33 18.63
N GLN A 403 11.98 -8.52 18.03
CA GLN A 403 12.40 -8.72 16.64
C GLN A 403 11.28 -9.32 15.80
N ILE A 404 11.05 -8.76 14.62
CA ILE A 404 10.24 -9.37 13.55
C ILE A 404 11.16 -9.65 12.35
N ILE A 405 11.11 -10.86 11.83
CA ILE A 405 11.75 -11.24 10.58
C ILE A 405 10.65 -11.46 9.54
N HIS A 406 10.73 -10.71 8.43
CA HIS A 406 9.71 -10.78 7.38
C HIS A 406 9.91 -12.00 6.50
N GLY A 407 9.59 -13.18 7.04
CA GLY A 407 9.51 -14.40 6.27
C GLY A 407 8.35 -14.38 5.28
N TYR A 408 8.46 -15.17 4.22
CA TYR A 408 7.41 -15.33 3.24
C TYR A 408 7.16 -16.78 2.89
N VAL A 409 5.91 -17.19 3.00
CA VAL A 409 5.47 -18.50 2.52
C VAL A 409 4.73 -18.28 1.20
N ARG A 410 5.28 -18.83 0.12
CA ARG A 410 4.65 -18.76 -1.20
C ARG A 410 3.33 -19.51 -1.18
N VAL A 411 2.27 -18.83 -1.61
CA VAL A 411 0.92 -19.38 -1.61
C VAL A 411 0.44 -19.43 -3.07
N PRO A 412 0.18 -20.62 -3.61
CA PRO A 412 -0.37 -20.75 -4.95
C PRO A 412 -1.83 -20.33 -5.00
N GLY A 413 -2.31 -20.02 -6.21
CA GLY A 413 -3.72 -19.74 -6.45
C GLY A 413 -4.18 -18.34 -6.08
N TYR A 414 -5.48 -18.18 -5.90
CA TYR A 414 -6.12 -16.88 -5.72
C TYR A 414 -6.73 -16.69 -4.33
N ALA A 415 -7.61 -17.57 -3.87
CA ALA A 415 -8.54 -17.25 -2.82
C ALA A 415 -8.41 -18.13 -1.56
N GLU A 416 -8.76 -19.40 -1.65
CA GLU A 416 -8.99 -20.21 -0.45
C GLU A 416 -7.75 -20.40 0.41
N GLU A 417 -6.61 -20.65 -0.20
CA GLU A 417 -5.34 -20.84 0.50
C GLU A 417 -4.76 -19.51 1.00
N GLN A 418 -5.18 -18.40 0.43
CA GLN A 418 -4.69 -17.07 0.77
C GLN A 418 -5.56 -16.36 1.82
N THR A 419 -6.71 -16.86 2.16
CA THR A 419 -7.58 -16.27 3.19
C THR A 419 -7.10 -16.51 4.62
N ASN A 420 -6.26 -17.51 4.84
CA ASN A 420 -5.67 -17.75 6.17
C ASN A 420 -4.55 -16.73 6.44
N PRO A 421 -4.58 -16.01 7.56
CA PRO A 421 -3.56 -15.04 7.90
C PRO A 421 -2.18 -15.71 8.01
N ASN A 422 -1.17 -15.07 7.41
CA ASN A 422 0.23 -15.42 7.58
C ASN A 422 0.95 -14.19 8.11
N ILE A 423 0.83 -13.98 9.42
CA ILE A 423 1.36 -12.81 10.11
C ILE A 423 2.75 -13.14 10.64
N ASN A 424 3.74 -12.34 10.28
CA ASN A 424 5.07 -12.40 10.86
C ASN A 424 4.99 -11.91 12.31
N VAL A 425 5.22 -12.81 13.25
CA VAL A 425 5.18 -12.50 14.68
C VAL A 425 6.57 -12.25 15.23
N ALA A 426 6.62 -11.51 16.32
CA ALA A 426 7.87 -11.29 17.03
C ALA A 426 8.46 -12.63 17.50
N VAL A 427 9.74 -12.85 17.19
CA VAL A 427 10.47 -14.05 17.60
C VAL A 427 10.81 -14.01 19.09
N ASP A 428 10.94 -15.18 19.74
CA ASP A 428 11.21 -15.22 21.18
C ASP A 428 12.65 -14.85 21.57
N ALA A 429 13.61 -15.08 20.66
CA ALA A 429 15.00 -14.73 20.88
C ALA A 429 15.24 -13.24 20.56
N ASN A 430 14.87 -12.36 21.50
CA ASN A 430 15.07 -10.92 21.38
C ASN A 430 16.56 -10.56 21.47
N PRO A 431 17.17 -9.87 20.51
CA PRO A 431 18.54 -9.38 20.65
C PRO A 431 18.71 -8.48 21.87
N VAL A 432 19.76 -8.73 22.66
CA VAL A 432 20.16 -7.90 23.80
C VAL A 432 21.50 -7.26 23.50
N LEU A 433 21.50 -5.96 23.25
CA LEU A 433 22.71 -5.18 23.00
C LEU A 433 23.32 -4.75 24.33
N GLN A 434 24.58 -5.11 24.57
CA GLN A 434 25.27 -4.82 25.82
C GLN A 434 26.27 -3.67 25.67
N ALA A 435 26.59 -2.99 26.79
CA ALA A 435 27.48 -1.85 26.83
C ALA A 435 28.92 -2.17 26.33
N ASN A 436 29.35 -3.41 26.51
CA ASN A 436 30.66 -3.86 26.01
C ASN A 436 30.69 -4.16 24.51
N GLY A 437 29.61 -3.88 23.76
CA GLY A 437 29.52 -4.09 22.33
C GLY A 437 29.17 -5.53 21.91
N THR A 438 28.83 -6.40 22.86
CA THR A 438 28.37 -7.76 22.56
C THR A 438 26.84 -7.84 22.43
N ILE A 439 26.36 -8.91 21.76
CA ILE A 439 24.96 -9.31 21.70
C ILE A 439 24.81 -10.56 22.56
N PHE A 440 23.86 -10.58 23.49
CA PHE A 440 23.64 -11.66 24.47
C PHE A 440 24.85 -11.93 25.38
N GLY A 441 25.86 -11.06 25.41
CA GLY A 441 27.10 -11.30 26.16
C GLY A 441 28.09 -12.24 25.46
N ASP A 442 27.78 -12.68 24.25
CA ASP A 442 28.63 -13.56 23.45
C ASP A 442 29.67 -12.74 22.65
N PRO A 443 30.98 -12.91 22.86
CA PRO A 443 32.02 -12.19 22.15
C PRO A 443 32.07 -12.50 20.65
N ALA A 444 31.48 -13.60 20.19
CA ALA A 444 31.33 -13.91 18.76
C ALA A 444 30.22 -13.09 18.10
N ASN A 445 29.34 -12.47 18.89
CA ASN A 445 28.22 -11.69 18.40
C ASN A 445 28.34 -10.24 18.89
N THR A 446 28.55 -9.31 17.97
CA THR A 446 28.87 -7.93 18.31
C THR A 446 27.97 -6.93 17.58
N TRP A 447 27.93 -5.70 18.06
CA TRP A 447 27.20 -4.61 17.40
C TRP A 447 28.05 -3.36 17.29
N VAL A 448 27.84 -2.63 16.19
CA VAL A 448 28.52 -1.37 15.90
C VAL A 448 27.50 -0.34 15.44
N PHE A 449 27.55 0.86 16.03
CA PHE A 449 26.66 1.97 15.68
C PHE A 449 27.47 3.17 15.17
N ASP A 450 27.01 3.74 14.05
CA ASP A 450 27.50 5.01 13.53
C ASP A 450 26.43 6.10 13.79
N PRO A 451 26.69 7.02 14.74
CA PRO A 451 25.72 8.07 15.07
C PRO A 451 25.60 9.16 13.98
N LYS A 452 26.51 9.22 13.01
CA LYS A 452 26.44 10.21 11.92
C LYS A 452 25.37 9.83 10.90
N THR A 453 25.19 8.54 10.68
CA THR A 453 24.25 8.00 9.68
C THR A 453 23.09 7.27 10.32
N ASN A 454 23.04 7.18 11.65
CA ASN A 454 22.11 6.34 12.41
C ASN A 454 22.08 4.90 11.89
N SER A 455 23.26 4.36 11.53
CA SER A 455 23.38 3.01 11.01
C SER A 455 23.88 2.06 12.10
N LEU A 456 23.24 0.91 12.22
CA LEU A 456 23.62 -0.17 13.14
C LEU A 456 23.98 -1.42 12.35
N GLU A 457 25.06 -2.07 12.71
CA GLU A 457 25.40 -3.42 12.26
C GLU A 457 25.30 -4.39 13.43
N LEU A 458 24.59 -5.50 13.24
CA LEU A 458 24.67 -6.68 14.09
C LEU A 458 25.54 -7.71 13.38
N ARG A 459 26.61 -8.13 14.03
CA ARG A 459 27.61 -9.05 13.50
C ARG A 459 27.55 -10.36 14.25
N TRP A 460 27.23 -11.43 13.56
CA TRP A 460 27.01 -12.76 14.11
C TRP A 460 28.15 -13.72 13.74
N GLY A 461 28.47 -14.64 14.65
CA GLY A 461 29.45 -15.69 14.40
C GLY A 461 30.84 -15.16 14.01
N GLY A 462 31.37 -14.20 14.77
CA GLY A 462 32.66 -13.57 14.46
C GLY A 462 32.64 -12.68 13.21
N GLY A 463 31.45 -12.23 12.77
CA GLY A 463 31.27 -11.43 11.56
C GLY A 463 31.01 -12.23 10.29
N ALA A 464 30.72 -13.52 10.40
CA ALA A 464 30.33 -14.37 9.27
C ALA A 464 29.00 -13.92 8.62
N PHE A 465 28.10 -13.35 9.43
CA PHE A 465 26.85 -12.76 8.98
C PHE A 465 26.70 -11.36 9.54
N ILE A 466 26.18 -10.44 8.74
CA ILE A 466 25.97 -9.03 9.13
C ILE A 466 24.58 -8.61 8.70
N ASP A 467 23.79 -8.16 9.69
CA ASP A 467 22.52 -7.49 9.48
C ASP A 467 22.73 -5.99 9.62
N LYS A 468 22.21 -5.21 8.66
CA LYS A 468 22.40 -3.75 8.61
C LYS A 468 21.08 -3.03 8.78
N PHE A 469 21.05 -2.03 9.64
CA PHE A 469 19.84 -1.31 10.01
C PHE A 469 20.03 0.21 9.92
N LYS A 470 18.91 0.91 9.68
CA LYS A 470 18.74 2.32 10.05
C LYS A 470 17.97 2.39 11.36
N VAL A 471 18.43 3.28 12.24
CA VAL A 471 17.84 3.49 13.55
C VAL A 471 17.06 4.81 13.54
N SER A 472 15.86 4.81 14.11
CA SER A 472 15.04 6.00 14.28
C SER A 472 14.27 5.98 15.60
N ARG A 473 13.68 7.14 15.95
CA ARG A 473 12.76 7.27 17.08
C ARG A 473 11.34 7.24 16.55
N GLU A 474 10.53 6.33 17.07
CA GLU A 474 9.12 6.25 16.72
C GLU A 474 8.24 6.05 17.96
N ARG A 475 6.94 6.30 17.83
CA ARG A 475 5.96 5.92 18.83
C ARG A 475 5.82 4.40 18.83
N ASP A 476 5.84 3.79 20.00
CA ASP A 476 5.39 2.40 20.15
C ASP A 476 3.86 2.42 20.29
N TRP A 477 3.18 1.99 19.25
CA TRP A 477 1.72 2.03 19.18
C TRP A 477 1.09 0.94 20.05
N GLU A 478 1.70 -0.23 20.14
CA GLU A 478 1.19 -1.36 20.90
C GLU A 478 1.26 -1.10 22.41
N ARG A 479 2.38 -0.54 22.88
CA ARG A 479 2.60 -0.22 24.30
C ARG A 479 2.21 1.22 24.66
N LYS A 480 1.80 2.02 23.65
CA LYS A 480 1.44 3.45 23.80
C LYS A 480 2.55 4.31 24.38
N ILE A 481 3.82 3.96 24.10
CA ILE A 481 4.99 4.73 24.53
C ILE A 481 5.24 5.84 23.50
N LYS A 482 5.39 7.08 23.95
CA LYS A 482 5.52 8.26 23.08
C LYS A 482 6.72 8.21 22.15
N SER A 483 7.84 7.63 22.60
CA SER A 483 9.07 7.51 21.82
C SER A 483 9.86 6.28 22.26
N THR A 484 10.26 5.46 21.32
CA THR A 484 11.19 4.33 21.48
C THR A 484 12.15 4.28 20.31
N LEU A 485 13.24 3.53 20.44
CA LEU A 485 14.14 3.25 19.32
C LEU A 485 13.60 2.06 18.51
N VAL A 486 13.56 2.27 17.20
CA VAL A 486 13.24 1.22 16.24
C VAL A 486 14.32 1.11 15.18
N MET A 487 14.45 -0.08 14.61
CA MET A 487 15.44 -0.37 13.59
C MET A 487 14.78 -1.11 12.44
N THR A 488 15.14 -0.73 11.22
CA THR A 488 14.70 -1.41 10.02
C THR A 488 15.91 -1.74 9.15
N GLY A 489 15.96 -2.95 8.64
CA GLY A 489 17.13 -3.40 7.89
C GLY A 489 16.89 -4.67 7.09
N TYR A 490 17.96 -5.11 6.45
CA TYR A 490 18.03 -6.37 5.73
C TYR A 490 19.21 -7.20 6.23
N ASN A 491 19.04 -8.52 6.21
CA ASN A 491 20.16 -9.44 6.27
C ASN A 491 20.89 -9.53 4.92
N GLY A 492 21.99 -10.28 4.87
CA GLY A 492 22.77 -10.46 3.63
C GLY A 492 21.99 -11.08 2.47
N GLY A 493 20.92 -11.80 2.72
CA GLY A 493 20.03 -12.41 1.72
C GLY A 493 18.85 -11.54 1.28
N GLY A 494 18.74 -10.31 1.81
CA GLY A 494 17.64 -9.40 1.45
C GLY A 494 16.36 -9.63 2.26
N LEU A 495 16.40 -10.44 3.31
CA LEU A 495 15.24 -10.63 4.18
C LEU A 495 15.11 -9.43 5.12
N GLY A 496 13.94 -8.81 5.14
CA GLY A 496 13.63 -7.66 5.99
C GLY A 496 13.60 -8.04 7.48
N ILE A 497 14.19 -7.19 8.31
CA ILE A 497 14.24 -7.38 9.76
C ILE A 497 13.84 -6.07 10.43
N TRP A 498 12.97 -6.16 11.40
CA TRP A 498 12.59 -5.07 12.29
C TRP A 498 12.98 -5.37 13.73
N LEU A 499 13.48 -4.34 14.41
CA LEU A 499 13.75 -4.38 15.83
C LEU A 499 13.05 -3.20 16.51
N LYS A 500 12.48 -3.42 17.67
CA LYS A 500 11.86 -2.42 18.53
C LYS A 500 12.36 -2.57 19.97
N LYS A 501 12.93 -1.49 20.53
CA LYS A 501 13.45 -1.52 21.88
C LYS A 501 12.33 -1.72 22.89
N VAL A 502 12.52 -2.67 23.80
CA VAL A 502 11.53 -3.01 24.85
C VAL A 502 12.01 -2.70 26.26
N LYS A 503 13.34 -2.66 26.49
CA LYS A 503 13.98 -2.32 27.76
C LYS A 503 15.29 -1.59 27.57
#